data_deb1971dcd417dc72df3b92a93bbce13
#
_entry.id   deb1971dcd417dc72df3b92a93bbce13
#
_cell.length_a   1.000
_cell.length_b   1.000
_cell.length_c   1.000
_cell.angle_alpha   90.00
_cell.angle_beta   90.00
_cell.angle_gamma   90.00
#
_symmetry.space_group_name_H-M   'P 1'
#
loop_
_entity.id
_entity.type
_entity.pdbx_description
1 polymer ?
#
loop_
_entity_poly.entity_id
_entity_poly.type
_entity_poly.pdbx_seq_one_letter_code
_entity_poly.pdbx_strand_id
1 'polypeptide(L)'
;LLAIGCTLMLLGTVVAAVHHAETVAHRVGEPFGTLVLALSITAIELALILSMMLSGGVEKASLARDTIYATVMIISSGVIGLCVLLGGWRHREQSFRLEGAGPALAALTALATLVLVMPVFTRSAPGASYSNSQLAFVGTSSLALWCCFVFFQTVRHRDYFLPAENPSDESVHAPPPSAARSWLSFGLLLVSLVVVVGLAKVLTPIIEGAVRAAGAPQAVVGIIIAMVVLLPETGSALRAALANRLQTSINLAYGSAL
;
A
#
# COMPACT_ATOMS: atom_id res chain seq x y z
N LEU A 1 -9.32 26.67 2.34
CA LEU A 1 -7.87 26.89 2.36
C LEU A 1 -7.16 25.90 3.29
N LEU A 2 -7.61 25.75 4.56
CA LEU A 2 -7.00 24.84 5.53
C LEU A 2 -6.97 23.39 5.01
N ALA A 3 -8.09 22.87 4.50
CA ALA A 3 -8.18 21.52 3.96
C ALA A 3 -7.18 21.26 2.82
N ILE A 4 -7.11 22.20 1.87
CA ILE A 4 -6.17 22.10 0.74
C ILE A 4 -4.72 22.12 1.25
N GLY A 5 -4.40 23.03 2.18
CA GLY A 5 -3.08 23.09 2.79
C GLY A 5 -2.70 21.80 3.51
N CYS A 6 -3.60 21.27 4.34
CA CYS A 6 -3.36 19.98 5.03
C CYS A 6 -3.20 18.81 4.06
N THR A 7 -4.00 18.75 2.97
CA THR A 7 -3.88 17.70 1.96
C THR A 7 -2.54 17.78 1.24
N LEU A 8 -2.12 18.96 0.80
CA LEU A 8 -0.81 19.14 0.14
C LEU A 8 0.36 18.80 1.07
N MET A 9 0.26 19.21 2.36
CA MET A 9 1.27 18.85 3.36
C MET A 9 1.30 17.34 3.62
N LEU A 10 0.13 16.69 3.68
CA LEU A 10 0.05 15.23 3.86
C LEU A 10 0.71 14.51 2.68
N LEU A 11 0.35 14.88 1.44
CA LEU A 11 0.95 14.31 0.24
C LEU A 11 2.48 14.53 0.20
N GLY A 12 2.94 15.73 0.48
CA GLY A 12 4.37 16.04 0.53
C GLY A 12 5.11 15.23 1.60
N THR A 13 4.50 15.05 2.78
CA THR A 13 5.08 14.26 3.86
C THR A 13 5.12 12.77 3.53
N VAL A 14 4.08 12.23 2.89
CA VAL A 14 4.07 10.81 2.45
C VAL A 14 5.15 10.58 1.39
N VAL A 15 5.28 11.47 0.40
CA VAL A 15 6.35 11.37 -0.62
C VAL A 15 7.73 11.46 0.03
N ALA A 16 7.93 12.35 1.01
CA ALA A 16 9.18 12.46 1.76
C ALA A 16 9.47 11.17 2.56
N ALA A 17 8.46 10.60 3.22
CA ALA A 17 8.59 9.35 3.96
C ALA A 17 9.05 8.20 3.05
N VAL A 18 8.42 8.04 1.88
CA VAL A 18 8.82 7.04 0.88
C VAL A 18 10.25 7.26 0.42
N HIS A 19 10.65 8.50 0.09
CA HIS A 19 12.02 8.82 -0.30
C HIS A 19 13.05 8.46 0.78
N HIS A 20 12.73 8.73 2.05
CA HIS A 20 13.61 8.34 3.16
C HIS A 20 13.65 6.82 3.36
N ALA A 21 12.53 6.13 3.20
CA ALA A 21 12.48 4.66 3.23
C ALA A 21 13.32 4.04 2.11
N GLU A 22 13.23 4.57 0.87
CA GLU A 22 14.07 4.16 -0.26
C GLU A 22 15.58 4.36 0.05
N THR A 23 15.95 5.48 0.66
CA THR A 23 17.34 5.76 1.04
C THR A 23 17.87 4.74 2.04
N VAL A 24 17.05 4.36 3.03
CA VAL A 24 17.39 3.32 4.02
C VAL A 24 17.47 1.95 3.35
N ALA A 25 16.48 1.61 2.53
CA ALA A 25 16.41 0.35 1.78
C ALA A 25 17.64 0.16 0.89
N HIS A 26 18.05 1.21 0.16
CA HIS A 26 19.22 1.20 -0.70
C HIS A 26 20.54 0.99 0.08
N ARG A 27 20.62 1.48 1.32
CA ARG A 27 21.78 1.22 2.19
C ARG A 27 21.83 -0.22 2.70
N VAL A 28 20.67 -0.78 3.02
CA VAL A 28 20.55 -2.18 3.49
C VAL A 28 20.90 -3.16 2.38
N GLY A 29 20.55 -2.81 1.13
CA GLY A 29 20.79 -3.64 -0.04
C GLY A 29 19.83 -4.82 -0.18
N GLU A 30 19.86 -5.45 -1.35
CA GLU A 30 19.00 -6.60 -1.67
C GLU A 30 19.50 -7.88 -0.98
N PRO A 31 18.57 -8.75 -0.52
CA PRO A 31 17.11 -8.66 -0.67
C PRO A 31 16.41 -7.89 0.48
N PHE A 32 17.13 -7.47 1.49
CA PHE A 32 16.55 -6.86 2.69
C PHE A 32 16.08 -5.42 2.45
N GLY A 33 16.63 -4.73 1.45
CA GLY A 33 16.23 -3.38 1.10
C GLY A 33 14.77 -3.30 0.68
N THR A 34 14.32 -4.20 -0.18
CA THR A 34 12.91 -4.30 -0.59
C THR A 34 12.00 -4.59 0.59
N LEU A 35 12.42 -5.44 1.53
CA LEU A 35 11.67 -5.72 2.75
C LEU A 35 11.54 -4.48 3.65
N VAL A 36 12.63 -3.74 3.84
CA VAL A 36 12.62 -2.49 4.62
C VAL A 36 11.70 -1.46 4.00
N LEU A 37 11.73 -1.32 2.68
CA LEU A 37 10.84 -0.40 1.97
C LEU A 37 9.37 -0.80 2.15
N ALA A 38 9.03 -2.06 1.91
CA ALA A 38 7.68 -2.58 2.08
C ALA A 38 7.16 -2.39 3.51
N LEU A 39 7.94 -2.76 4.52
CA LEU A 39 7.58 -2.57 5.92
C LEU A 39 7.40 -1.10 6.30
N SER A 40 8.21 -0.20 5.74
CA SER A 40 8.09 1.25 5.99
C SER A 40 6.79 1.81 5.43
N ILE A 41 6.42 1.42 4.22
CA ILE A 41 5.16 1.82 3.58
C ILE A 41 3.97 1.25 4.38
N THR A 42 3.99 -0.04 4.69
CA THR A 42 2.95 -0.68 5.52
C THR A 42 2.80 0.00 6.88
N ALA A 43 3.90 0.42 7.51
CA ALA A 43 3.86 1.15 8.78
C ALA A 43 3.17 2.52 8.64
N ILE A 44 3.40 3.24 7.54
CA ILE A 44 2.72 4.51 7.23
C ILE A 44 1.21 4.27 7.06
N GLU A 45 0.83 3.30 6.25
CA GLU A 45 -0.58 2.95 6.00
C GLU A 45 -1.30 2.52 7.28
N LEU A 46 -0.69 1.60 8.03
CA LEU A 46 -1.23 1.13 9.31
C LEU A 46 -1.39 2.28 10.32
N ALA A 47 -0.40 3.16 10.42
CA ALA A 47 -0.46 4.31 11.33
C ALA A 47 -1.58 5.29 10.95
N LEU A 48 -1.83 5.50 9.65
CA LEU A 48 -2.94 6.30 9.16
C LEU A 48 -4.28 5.67 9.55
N ILE A 49 -4.50 4.39 9.26
CA ILE A 49 -5.73 3.68 9.56
C ILE A 49 -5.99 3.65 11.07
N LEU A 50 -4.99 3.29 11.88
CA LEU A 50 -5.10 3.27 13.35
C LEU A 50 -5.40 4.66 13.91
N SER A 51 -4.73 5.71 13.39
CA SER A 51 -4.98 7.09 13.82
C SER A 51 -6.44 7.49 13.63
N MET A 52 -7.02 7.10 12.49
CA MET A 52 -8.42 7.38 12.18
C MET A 52 -9.38 6.59 13.06
N MET A 53 -9.13 5.30 13.27
CA MET A 53 -9.94 4.46 14.16
C MET A 53 -9.95 4.98 15.60
N LEU A 54 -8.78 5.36 16.12
CA LEU A 54 -8.65 5.87 17.49
C LEU A 54 -9.25 7.27 17.68
N SER A 55 -9.45 8.02 16.61
CA SER A 55 -9.99 9.39 16.68
C SER A 55 -11.52 9.46 16.78
N GLY A 56 -12.24 8.34 16.69
CA GLY A 56 -13.68 8.45 16.57
C GLY A 56 -14.54 7.25 16.89
N GLY A 57 -14.69 6.82 18.10
CA GLY A 57 -15.79 5.99 18.61
C GLY A 57 -16.24 4.78 17.77
N VAL A 58 -17.32 4.15 18.16
CA VAL A 58 -17.88 2.92 17.54
C VAL A 58 -18.30 3.12 16.08
N GLU A 59 -18.68 4.34 15.69
CA GLU A 59 -19.09 4.66 14.31
C GLU A 59 -17.95 4.53 13.29
N LYS A 60 -16.69 4.58 13.74
CA LYS A 60 -15.51 4.46 12.89
C LYS A 60 -14.90 3.06 12.84
N ALA A 61 -15.52 2.08 13.51
CA ALA A 61 -15.04 0.70 13.49
C ALA A 61 -15.05 0.07 12.07
N SER A 62 -15.95 0.52 11.20
CA SER A 62 -16.00 0.06 9.80
C SER A 62 -14.96 0.73 8.90
N LEU A 63 -14.37 1.86 9.30
CA LEU A 63 -13.51 2.67 8.45
C LEU A 63 -12.28 1.90 7.95
N ALA A 64 -11.64 1.10 8.82
CA ALA A 64 -10.51 0.25 8.42
C ALA A 64 -10.92 -0.75 7.33
N ARG A 65 -12.04 -1.43 7.54
CA ARG A 65 -12.59 -2.38 6.55
C ARG A 65 -12.89 -1.68 5.23
N ASP A 66 -13.56 -0.55 5.27
CA ASP A 66 -13.95 0.22 4.10
C ASP A 66 -12.72 0.74 3.34
N THR A 67 -11.67 1.14 4.07
CA THR A 67 -10.37 1.56 3.48
C THR A 67 -9.67 0.38 2.81
N ILE A 68 -9.64 -0.80 3.42
CA ILE A 68 -9.05 -2.01 2.82
C ILE A 68 -9.84 -2.43 1.57
N TYR A 69 -11.17 -2.40 1.61
CA TYR A 69 -11.99 -2.63 0.41
C TYR A 69 -11.64 -1.67 -0.71
N ALA A 70 -11.55 -0.38 -0.38
CA ALA A 70 -11.19 0.65 -1.33
C ALA A 70 -9.79 0.42 -1.91
N THR A 71 -8.81 0.07 -1.08
CA THR A 71 -7.44 -0.25 -1.51
C THR A 71 -7.41 -1.39 -2.51
N VAL A 72 -8.07 -2.51 -2.20
CA VAL A 72 -8.14 -3.67 -3.11
C VAL A 72 -8.78 -3.29 -4.44
N MET A 73 -9.88 -2.54 -4.44
CA MET A 73 -10.56 -2.09 -5.66
C MET A 73 -9.72 -1.10 -6.46
N ILE A 74 -9.12 -0.10 -5.80
CA ILE A 74 -8.30 0.92 -6.45
C ILE A 74 -7.08 0.27 -7.10
N ILE A 75 -6.41 -0.63 -6.40
CA ILE A 75 -5.21 -1.30 -6.92
C ILE A 75 -5.56 -2.23 -8.06
N SER A 76 -6.49 -3.18 -7.82
CA SER A 76 -6.75 -4.27 -8.79
C SER A 76 -7.42 -3.79 -10.08
N SER A 77 -8.23 -2.75 -10.02
CA SER A 77 -8.96 -2.22 -11.18
C SER A 77 -8.40 -0.88 -11.66
N GLY A 78 -8.23 0.08 -10.73
CA GLY A 78 -7.82 1.43 -11.07
C GLY A 78 -6.35 1.53 -11.47
N VAL A 79 -5.44 1.19 -10.54
CA VAL A 79 -4.00 1.39 -10.77
C VAL A 79 -3.47 0.46 -11.86
N ILE A 80 -3.79 -0.83 -11.79
CA ILE A 80 -3.37 -1.79 -12.82
C ILE A 80 -4.01 -1.45 -14.16
N GLY A 81 -5.30 -1.10 -14.19
CA GLY A 81 -5.97 -0.65 -15.40
C GLY A 81 -5.31 0.58 -16.03
N LEU A 82 -4.96 1.59 -15.23
CA LEU A 82 -4.23 2.77 -15.72
C LEU A 82 -2.82 2.42 -16.22
N CYS A 83 -2.11 1.54 -15.52
CA CYS A 83 -0.77 1.10 -15.95
C CYS A 83 -0.82 0.38 -17.29
N VAL A 84 -1.77 -0.53 -17.49
CA VAL A 84 -1.97 -1.24 -18.76
C VAL A 84 -2.41 -0.28 -19.86
N LEU A 85 -3.34 0.63 -19.56
CA LEU A 85 -3.86 1.60 -20.53
C LEU A 85 -2.78 2.55 -21.02
N LEU A 86 -2.08 3.22 -20.09
CA LEU A 86 -1.09 4.25 -20.45
C LEU A 86 0.22 3.62 -20.96
N GLY A 87 0.62 2.49 -20.40
CA GLY A 87 1.74 1.70 -20.90
C GLY A 87 1.49 1.15 -22.30
N GLY A 88 0.31 0.56 -22.54
CA GLY A 88 -0.10 0.05 -23.84
C GLY A 88 -0.27 1.17 -24.89
N TRP A 89 -0.79 2.34 -24.47
CA TRP A 89 -0.86 3.50 -25.37
C TRP A 89 0.54 3.94 -25.84
N ARG A 90 1.51 3.97 -24.90
CA ARG A 90 2.86 4.44 -25.21
C ARG A 90 3.70 3.42 -25.98
N HIS A 91 3.61 2.13 -25.61
CA HIS A 91 4.50 1.07 -26.09
C HIS A 91 3.80 0.07 -27.02
N ARG A 92 2.49 0.17 -27.17
CA ARG A 92 1.60 -0.73 -27.92
C ARG A 92 1.50 -2.13 -27.32
N GLU A 93 2.61 -2.77 -27.04
CA GLU A 93 2.70 -4.07 -26.38
C GLU A 93 3.60 -3.97 -25.16
N GLN A 94 3.19 -4.62 -24.09
CA GLN A 94 3.98 -4.76 -22.87
C GLN A 94 3.88 -6.19 -22.38
N SER A 95 4.99 -6.72 -21.91
CA SER A 95 5.05 -8.09 -21.37
C SER A 95 5.10 -8.09 -19.85
N PHE A 96 4.54 -9.12 -19.25
CA PHE A 96 4.70 -9.45 -17.83
C PHE A 96 4.71 -10.97 -17.65
N ARG A 97 5.22 -11.43 -16.51
CA ARG A 97 5.31 -12.85 -16.18
C ARG A 97 4.12 -13.29 -15.34
N LEU A 98 3.39 -14.27 -15.80
CA LEU A 98 2.27 -14.85 -15.05
C LEU A 98 2.74 -15.51 -13.76
N GLU A 99 3.96 -16.06 -13.75
CA GLU A 99 4.58 -16.70 -12.60
C GLU A 99 4.80 -15.72 -11.43
N GLY A 100 4.97 -14.42 -11.70
CA GLY A 100 5.06 -13.39 -10.67
C GLY A 100 3.71 -12.77 -10.31
N ALA A 101 2.91 -12.43 -11.33
CA ALA A 101 1.61 -11.77 -11.14
C ALA A 101 0.55 -12.71 -10.53
N GLY A 102 0.54 -13.99 -10.95
CA GLY A 102 -0.42 -14.99 -10.50
C GLY A 102 -0.40 -15.23 -8.99
N PRO A 103 0.77 -15.55 -8.37
CA PRO A 103 0.88 -15.71 -6.92
C PRO A 103 0.50 -14.46 -6.13
N ALA A 104 0.84 -13.27 -6.62
CA ALA A 104 0.46 -12.01 -5.98
C ALA A 104 -1.07 -11.83 -5.95
N LEU A 105 -1.73 -12.05 -7.08
CA LEU A 105 -3.19 -11.98 -7.18
C LEU A 105 -3.87 -13.09 -6.35
N ALA A 106 -3.31 -14.30 -6.32
CA ALA A 106 -3.84 -15.40 -5.50
C ALA A 106 -3.74 -15.08 -4.00
N ALA A 107 -2.60 -14.56 -3.55
CA ALA A 107 -2.41 -14.12 -2.16
C ALA A 107 -3.39 -12.99 -1.79
N LEU A 108 -3.52 -11.98 -2.65
CA LEU A 108 -4.49 -10.88 -2.46
C LEU A 108 -5.93 -11.41 -2.39
N THR A 109 -6.31 -12.32 -3.28
CA THR A 109 -7.65 -12.92 -3.28
C THR A 109 -7.90 -13.71 -2.00
N ALA A 110 -6.93 -14.50 -1.54
CA ALA A 110 -7.05 -15.27 -0.31
C ALA A 110 -7.18 -14.35 0.92
N LEU A 111 -6.34 -13.30 1.02
CA LEU A 111 -6.39 -12.33 2.11
C LEU A 111 -7.69 -11.52 2.09
N ALA A 112 -8.09 -11.01 0.93
CA ALA A 112 -9.33 -10.26 0.77
C ALA A 112 -10.55 -11.12 1.13
N THR A 113 -10.57 -12.38 0.71
CA THR A 113 -11.65 -13.32 1.07
C THR A 113 -11.68 -13.55 2.57
N LEU A 114 -10.54 -13.83 3.18
CA LEU A 114 -10.45 -14.10 4.61
C LEU A 114 -10.86 -12.89 5.46
N VAL A 115 -10.40 -11.70 5.09
CA VAL A 115 -10.57 -10.49 5.91
C VAL A 115 -11.88 -9.75 5.61
N LEU A 116 -12.31 -9.71 4.35
CA LEU A 116 -13.43 -8.89 3.92
C LEU A 116 -14.72 -9.68 3.65
N VAL A 117 -14.61 -10.89 3.07
CA VAL A 117 -15.77 -11.66 2.65
C VAL A 117 -16.27 -12.60 3.76
N MET A 118 -15.37 -13.36 4.36
CA MET A 118 -15.72 -14.37 5.37
C MET A 118 -16.47 -13.82 6.59
N PRO A 119 -16.22 -12.60 7.12
CA PRO A 119 -16.97 -12.06 8.24
C PRO A 119 -18.48 -12.01 8.00
N VAL A 120 -18.91 -11.80 6.75
CA VAL A 120 -20.33 -11.74 6.37
C VAL A 120 -21.04 -13.09 6.57
N PHE A 121 -20.32 -14.19 6.47
CA PHE A 121 -20.85 -15.55 6.60
C PHE A 121 -20.70 -16.12 8.01
N THR A 122 -20.01 -15.43 8.92
CA THR A 122 -19.87 -15.87 10.33
C THR A 122 -21.08 -15.43 11.16
N ARG A 123 -21.46 -16.25 12.13
CA ARG A 123 -22.60 -15.99 13.04
C ARG A 123 -22.17 -15.89 14.51
N SER A 124 -20.88 -15.92 14.77
CA SER A 124 -20.32 -15.94 16.13
C SER A 124 -20.34 -14.57 16.82
N ALA A 125 -20.44 -13.51 16.03
CA ALA A 125 -20.59 -12.14 16.51
C ALA A 125 -21.63 -11.40 15.64
N PRO A 126 -22.34 -10.40 16.18
CA PRO A 126 -23.33 -9.64 15.43
C PRO A 126 -22.66 -8.69 14.41
N GLY A 127 -23.36 -8.38 13.33
CA GLY A 127 -22.97 -7.32 12.42
C GLY A 127 -21.84 -7.66 11.44
N ALA A 128 -21.80 -8.89 10.89
CA ALA A 128 -20.80 -9.32 9.92
C ALA A 128 -19.35 -9.09 10.43
N SER A 129 -19.10 -9.53 11.66
CA SER A 129 -17.83 -9.39 12.35
C SER A 129 -17.35 -10.73 12.91
N TYR A 130 -16.05 -10.83 13.17
CA TYR A 130 -15.43 -11.98 13.80
C TYR A 130 -15.52 -11.91 15.32
N SER A 131 -15.68 -13.07 15.98
CA SER A 131 -15.41 -13.19 17.40
C SER A 131 -13.90 -13.02 17.68
N ASN A 132 -13.52 -12.76 18.93
CA ASN A 132 -12.11 -12.54 19.30
C ASN A 132 -11.20 -13.72 18.91
N SER A 133 -11.67 -14.96 19.06
CA SER A 133 -10.91 -16.15 18.66
C SER A 133 -10.78 -16.28 17.14
N GLN A 134 -11.85 -15.98 16.39
CA GLN A 134 -11.80 -15.93 14.94
C GLN A 134 -10.89 -14.81 14.45
N LEU A 135 -10.94 -13.63 15.09
CA LEU A 135 -10.08 -12.51 14.75
C LEU A 135 -8.60 -12.85 14.97
N ALA A 136 -8.27 -13.53 16.07
CA ALA A 136 -6.90 -14.00 16.33
C ALA A 136 -6.44 -15.01 15.26
N PHE A 137 -7.32 -15.96 14.89
CA PHE A 137 -7.03 -16.93 13.84
C PHE A 137 -6.82 -16.25 12.48
N VAL A 138 -7.72 -15.36 12.09
CA VAL A 138 -7.64 -14.62 10.82
C VAL A 138 -6.40 -13.74 10.79
N GLY A 139 -6.10 -13.02 11.87
CA GLY A 139 -4.90 -12.19 11.96
C GLY A 139 -3.61 -12.99 11.83
N THR A 140 -3.49 -14.12 12.54
CA THR A 140 -2.30 -14.97 12.45
C THR A 140 -2.17 -15.63 11.08
N SER A 141 -3.28 -16.08 10.48
CA SER A 141 -3.30 -16.68 9.14
C SER A 141 -2.93 -15.67 8.06
N SER A 142 -3.46 -14.44 8.17
CA SER A 142 -3.14 -13.35 7.23
C SER A 142 -1.67 -12.97 7.31
N LEU A 143 -1.13 -12.84 8.52
CA LEU A 143 0.29 -12.56 8.72
C LEU A 143 1.17 -13.68 8.16
N ALA A 144 0.81 -14.94 8.39
CA ALA A 144 1.51 -16.09 7.85
C ALA A 144 1.50 -16.13 6.33
N LEU A 145 0.36 -15.86 5.69
CA LEU A 145 0.21 -15.76 4.24
C LEU A 145 1.06 -14.61 3.68
N TRP A 146 1.03 -13.45 4.31
CA TRP A 146 1.84 -12.30 3.90
C TRP A 146 3.33 -12.59 4.03
N CYS A 147 3.79 -13.13 5.16
CA CYS A 147 5.19 -13.54 5.34
C CYS A 147 5.63 -14.58 4.32
N CYS A 148 4.78 -15.55 4.03
CA CYS A 148 5.03 -16.58 3.03
C CYS A 148 5.18 -15.94 1.63
N PHE A 149 4.27 -15.05 1.24
CA PHE A 149 4.34 -14.33 -0.02
C PHE A 149 5.62 -13.50 -0.13
N VAL A 150 5.96 -12.71 0.90
CA VAL A 150 7.19 -11.91 0.93
C VAL A 150 8.43 -12.80 0.81
N PHE A 151 8.47 -13.93 1.51
CA PHE A 151 9.57 -14.90 1.40
C PHE A 151 9.71 -15.45 -0.03
N PHE A 152 8.59 -15.81 -0.66
CA PHE A 152 8.61 -16.29 -2.05
C PHE A 152 9.07 -15.22 -3.02
N GLN A 153 8.59 -13.99 -2.86
CA GLN A 153 8.91 -12.86 -3.72
C GLN A 153 10.38 -12.42 -3.60
N THR A 154 10.93 -12.42 -2.39
CA THR A 154 12.26 -11.84 -2.14
C THR A 154 13.39 -12.86 -2.13
N VAL A 155 13.11 -14.11 -1.74
CA VAL A 155 14.13 -15.14 -1.51
C VAL A 155 13.99 -16.32 -2.46
N ARG A 156 12.82 -17.00 -2.45
CA ARG A 156 12.69 -18.32 -3.10
C ARG A 156 12.54 -18.24 -4.60
N HIS A 157 11.72 -17.32 -5.10
CA HIS A 157 11.35 -17.18 -6.50
C HIS A 157 11.49 -15.74 -6.99
N ARG A 158 12.54 -15.06 -6.57
CA ARG A 158 12.81 -13.67 -6.93
C ARG A 158 12.75 -13.44 -8.45
N ASP A 159 13.26 -14.40 -9.24
CA ASP A 159 13.33 -14.30 -10.70
C ASP A 159 11.96 -14.16 -11.37
N TYR A 160 10.88 -14.65 -10.74
CA TYR A 160 9.52 -14.52 -11.27
C TYR A 160 8.98 -13.08 -11.20
N PHE A 161 9.55 -12.29 -10.31
CA PHE A 161 9.15 -10.90 -10.08
C PHE A 161 10.05 -9.88 -10.78
N LEU A 162 11.12 -10.33 -11.43
CA LEU A 162 12.00 -9.48 -12.22
C LEU A 162 11.39 -9.18 -13.61
N PRO A 163 11.71 -8.01 -14.23
CA PRO A 163 11.28 -7.67 -15.58
C PRO A 163 11.63 -8.76 -16.60
N ALA A 164 10.75 -8.97 -17.60
CA ALA A 164 10.95 -10.04 -18.58
C ALA A 164 12.08 -9.73 -19.59
N GLU A 165 12.32 -8.45 -19.87
CA GLU A 165 13.16 -8.03 -21.00
C GLU A 165 14.60 -7.65 -20.68
N ASN A 166 14.97 -7.34 -19.43
CA ASN A 166 16.37 -7.08 -19.04
C ASN A 166 16.60 -7.34 -17.54
N PRO A 167 16.96 -8.56 -17.14
CA PRO A 167 17.33 -8.85 -15.76
C PRO A 167 18.58 -8.10 -15.27
N SER A 168 19.40 -7.62 -16.20
CA SER A 168 20.68 -6.96 -15.93
C SER A 168 20.59 -5.44 -15.72
N ASP A 169 19.50 -4.78 -16.09
CA ASP A 169 19.36 -3.32 -15.96
C ASP A 169 19.09 -2.87 -14.52
N GLU A 170 18.63 -3.76 -13.65
CA GLU A 170 18.49 -3.47 -12.22
C GLU A 170 19.84 -3.51 -11.46
N SER A 171 20.90 -3.98 -12.09
CA SER A 171 22.21 -4.10 -11.45
C SER A 171 23.07 -2.82 -11.47
N VAL A 172 22.64 -1.78 -12.19
CA VAL A 172 23.31 -0.46 -12.13
C VAL A 172 22.80 0.31 -10.89
N HIS A 173 23.15 -0.19 -9.73
CA HIS A 173 22.85 0.50 -8.48
C HIS A 173 23.85 1.67 -8.33
N ALA A 174 23.32 2.86 -8.18
CA ALA A 174 24.10 3.97 -7.67
C ALA A 174 24.80 3.55 -6.36
N PRO A 175 26.01 4.04 -6.05
CA PRO A 175 26.73 3.65 -4.86
C PRO A 175 25.84 3.84 -3.61
N PRO A 176 25.87 2.89 -2.66
CA PRO A 176 25.02 2.94 -1.48
C PRO A 176 25.28 4.25 -0.70
N PRO A 177 24.22 4.88 -0.18
CA PRO A 177 24.34 6.12 0.57
C PRO A 177 25.23 5.94 1.81
N SER A 178 25.90 7.01 2.24
CA SER A 178 26.74 6.97 3.44
C SER A 178 25.94 6.59 4.69
N ALA A 179 26.60 5.98 5.68
CA ALA A 179 25.93 5.59 6.94
C ALA A 179 25.26 6.79 7.61
N ALA A 180 25.90 7.96 7.63
CA ALA A 180 25.34 9.18 8.23
C ALA A 180 24.05 9.60 7.49
N ARG A 181 24.02 9.56 6.16
CA ARG A 181 22.83 9.89 5.36
C ARG A 181 21.70 8.90 5.63
N SER A 182 22.01 7.61 5.76
CA SER A 182 20.99 6.57 6.02
C SER A 182 20.38 6.70 7.42
N TRP A 183 21.20 7.00 8.45
CA TRP A 183 20.69 7.25 9.79
C TRP A 183 19.86 8.54 9.88
N LEU A 184 20.28 9.59 9.17
CA LEU A 184 19.47 10.81 9.04
C LEU A 184 18.14 10.51 8.36
N SER A 185 18.16 9.76 7.26
CA SER A 185 16.93 9.35 6.55
C SER A 185 16.02 8.50 7.43
N PHE A 186 16.57 7.59 8.24
CA PHE A 186 15.79 6.81 9.19
C PHE A 186 15.12 7.71 10.24
N GLY A 187 15.82 8.66 10.81
CA GLY A 187 15.25 9.65 11.71
C GLY A 187 14.15 10.49 11.08
N LEU A 188 14.37 10.97 9.84
CA LEU A 188 13.38 11.74 9.08
C LEU A 188 12.17 10.90 8.68
N LEU A 189 12.34 9.61 8.40
CA LEU A 189 11.23 8.67 8.18
C LEU A 189 10.32 8.58 9.41
N LEU A 190 10.90 8.44 10.60
CA LEU A 190 10.13 8.40 11.86
C LEU A 190 9.39 9.73 12.12
N VAL A 191 10.06 10.86 11.88
CA VAL A 191 9.40 12.18 11.96
C VAL A 191 8.26 12.30 10.96
N SER A 192 8.49 11.90 9.72
CA SER A 192 7.44 11.89 8.69
C SER A 192 6.24 11.06 9.09
N LEU A 193 6.47 9.89 9.70
CA LEU A 193 5.38 9.02 10.19
C LEU A 193 4.52 9.74 11.24
N VAL A 194 5.14 10.41 12.20
CA VAL A 194 4.43 11.20 13.24
C VAL A 194 3.64 12.35 12.62
N VAL A 195 4.24 13.06 11.64
CA VAL A 195 3.58 14.18 10.94
C VAL A 195 2.40 13.68 10.10
N VAL A 196 2.55 12.57 9.38
CA VAL A 196 1.46 11.94 8.61
C VAL A 196 0.27 11.61 9.51
N VAL A 197 0.51 10.98 10.66
CA VAL A 197 -0.54 10.66 11.65
C VAL A 197 -1.21 11.93 12.18
N GLY A 198 -0.44 12.97 12.49
CA GLY A 198 -0.97 14.26 12.96
C GLY A 198 -1.85 14.94 11.91
N LEU A 199 -1.38 15.01 10.66
CA LEU A 199 -2.12 15.61 9.55
C LEU A 199 -3.39 14.82 9.21
N ALA A 200 -3.34 13.49 9.28
CA ALA A 200 -4.51 12.62 9.08
C ALA A 200 -5.60 12.91 10.12
N LYS A 201 -5.22 13.08 11.40
CA LYS A 201 -6.18 13.44 12.47
C LYS A 201 -6.88 14.78 12.21
N VAL A 202 -6.17 15.74 11.67
CA VAL A 202 -6.76 17.07 11.32
C VAL A 202 -7.64 16.97 10.08
N LEU A 203 -7.23 16.17 9.09
CA LEU A 203 -7.91 16.08 7.80
C LEU A 203 -9.17 15.21 7.85
N THR A 204 -9.19 14.15 8.64
CA THR A 204 -10.31 13.21 8.73
C THR A 204 -11.65 13.90 9.02
N PRO A 205 -11.82 14.73 10.07
CA PRO A 205 -13.10 15.40 10.32
C PRO A 205 -13.52 16.37 9.22
N ILE A 206 -12.58 16.96 8.49
CA ILE A 206 -12.84 17.84 7.36
C ILE A 206 -13.40 17.03 6.18
N ILE A 207 -12.80 15.89 5.86
CA ILE A 207 -13.28 14.97 4.83
C ILE A 207 -14.67 14.45 5.19
N GLU A 208 -14.86 13.99 6.43
CA GLU A 208 -16.15 13.49 6.91
C GLU A 208 -17.25 14.55 6.81
N GLY A 209 -16.93 15.79 7.20
CA GLY A 209 -17.86 16.91 7.08
C GLY A 209 -18.25 17.20 5.63
N ALA A 210 -17.28 17.17 4.72
CA ALA A 210 -17.52 17.36 3.29
C ALA A 210 -18.36 16.22 2.68
N VAL A 211 -18.04 14.95 3.00
CA VAL A 211 -18.77 13.77 2.55
C VAL A 211 -20.22 13.81 3.06
N ARG A 212 -20.42 14.15 4.33
CA ARG A 212 -21.74 14.29 4.94
C ARG A 212 -22.55 15.46 4.31
N ALA A 213 -21.91 16.60 4.08
CA ALA A 213 -22.54 17.73 3.42
C ALA A 213 -22.97 17.44 1.97
N ALA A 214 -22.22 16.56 1.29
CA ALA A 214 -22.56 16.07 -0.04
C ALA A 214 -23.65 14.97 -0.05
N GLY A 215 -24.14 14.53 1.12
CA GLY A 215 -25.10 13.41 1.22
C GLY A 215 -24.53 12.05 0.82
N ALA A 216 -23.21 11.93 0.74
CA ALA A 216 -22.55 10.69 0.32
C ALA A 216 -22.40 9.70 1.49
N PRO A 217 -22.39 8.37 1.23
CA PRO A 217 -22.16 7.35 2.24
C PRO A 217 -20.80 7.50 2.93
N GLN A 218 -20.71 7.09 4.19
CA GLN A 218 -19.47 7.21 4.97
C GLN A 218 -18.31 6.38 4.40
N ALA A 219 -18.61 5.30 3.67
CA ALA A 219 -17.61 4.51 2.94
C ALA A 219 -16.76 5.36 1.95
N VAL A 220 -17.29 6.48 1.45
CA VAL A 220 -16.55 7.42 0.58
C VAL A 220 -15.35 8.02 1.30
N VAL A 221 -15.42 8.19 2.62
CA VAL A 221 -14.27 8.63 3.43
C VAL A 221 -13.12 7.63 3.29
N GLY A 222 -13.42 6.33 3.43
CA GLY A 222 -12.42 5.26 3.23
C GLY A 222 -11.79 5.29 1.84
N ILE A 223 -12.60 5.54 0.80
CA ILE A 223 -12.10 5.65 -0.59
C ILE A 223 -11.13 6.83 -0.74
N ILE A 224 -11.51 8.01 -0.23
CA ILE A 224 -10.66 9.21 -0.30
C ILE A 224 -9.33 8.97 0.42
N ILE A 225 -9.38 8.35 1.59
CA ILE A 225 -8.19 8.03 2.37
C ILE A 225 -7.30 7.03 1.61
N ALA A 226 -7.89 5.94 1.12
CA ALA A 226 -7.15 4.95 0.33
C ALA A 226 -6.49 5.59 -0.90
N MET A 227 -7.20 6.46 -1.63
CA MET A 227 -6.63 7.18 -2.77
C MET A 227 -5.43 8.03 -2.37
N VAL A 228 -5.51 8.78 -1.27
CA VAL A 228 -4.41 9.64 -0.80
C VAL A 228 -3.20 8.82 -0.40
N VAL A 229 -3.43 7.72 0.32
CA VAL A 229 -2.37 6.81 0.80
C VAL A 229 -1.67 6.12 -0.36
N LEU A 230 -2.41 5.66 -1.36
CA LEU A 230 -1.90 4.92 -2.52
C LEU A 230 -1.28 5.81 -3.61
N LEU A 231 -1.28 7.13 -3.47
CA LEU A 231 -0.74 8.03 -4.51
C LEU A 231 0.74 7.79 -4.83
N PRO A 232 1.66 7.62 -3.85
CA PRO A 232 3.07 7.37 -4.15
C PRO A 232 3.30 6.06 -4.91
N GLU A 233 2.62 4.99 -4.48
CA GLU A 233 2.68 3.66 -5.12
C GLU A 233 2.09 3.71 -6.51
N THR A 234 0.93 4.37 -6.68
CA THR A 234 0.31 4.60 -7.97
C THR A 234 1.24 5.36 -8.91
N GLY A 235 1.86 6.43 -8.41
CA GLY A 235 2.82 7.22 -9.18
C GLY A 235 4.06 6.42 -9.58
N SER A 236 4.54 5.54 -8.71
CA SER A 236 5.68 4.67 -8.97
C SER A 236 5.33 3.55 -9.95
N ALA A 237 4.18 2.89 -9.77
CA ALA A 237 3.67 1.88 -10.68
C ALA A 237 3.45 2.45 -12.09
N LEU A 238 2.85 3.64 -12.18
CA LEU A 238 2.61 4.31 -13.46
C LEU A 238 3.91 4.70 -14.17
N ARG A 239 4.90 5.22 -13.44
CA ARG A 239 6.24 5.49 -13.99
C ARG A 239 6.90 4.24 -14.53
N ALA A 240 6.79 3.11 -13.83
CA ALA A 240 7.31 1.83 -14.28
C ALA A 240 6.61 1.37 -15.57
N ALA A 241 5.28 1.45 -15.67
CA ALA A 241 4.52 1.10 -16.86
C ALA A 241 4.90 1.98 -18.06
N LEU A 242 5.04 3.29 -17.86
CA LEU A 242 5.48 4.23 -18.90
C LEU A 242 6.95 4.02 -19.32
N ALA A 243 7.76 3.36 -18.51
CA ALA A 243 9.13 2.96 -18.83
C ALA A 243 9.24 1.55 -19.42
N ASN A 244 8.12 0.95 -19.87
CA ASN A 244 8.03 -0.43 -20.40
C ASN A 244 8.40 -1.52 -19.37
N ARG A 245 8.10 -1.29 -18.09
CA ARG A 245 8.38 -2.23 -16.99
C ARG A 245 7.06 -2.65 -16.32
N LEU A 246 6.15 -3.27 -17.10
CA LEU A 246 4.82 -3.63 -16.60
C LEU A 246 4.89 -4.63 -15.44
N GLN A 247 5.87 -5.56 -15.44
CA GLN A 247 6.10 -6.47 -14.31
C GLN A 247 6.38 -5.72 -13.01
N THR A 248 7.29 -4.74 -13.04
CA THR A 248 7.59 -3.89 -11.88
C THR A 248 6.35 -3.11 -11.43
N SER A 249 5.57 -2.59 -12.38
CA SER A 249 4.32 -1.89 -12.09
C SER A 249 3.30 -2.78 -11.35
N ILE A 250 3.11 -4.01 -11.83
CA ILE A 250 2.22 -5.01 -11.21
C ILE A 250 2.72 -5.41 -9.82
N ASN A 251 4.03 -5.62 -9.67
CA ASN A 251 4.63 -5.98 -8.38
C ASN A 251 4.45 -4.87 -7.33
N LEU A 252 4.66 -3.60 -7.72
CA LEU A 252 4.43 -2.44 -6.84
C LEU A 252 2.96 -2.33 -6.44
N ALA A 253 2.06 -2.46 -7.41
CA ALA A 253 0.62 -2.36 -7.17
C ALA A 253 0.11 -3.46 -6.24
N TYR A 254 0.36 -4.74 -6.56
CA TYR A 254 -0.10 -5.83 -5.70
C TYR A 254 0.65 -5.90 -4.36
N GLY A 255 1.94 -5.56 -4.32
CA GLY A 255 2.71 -5.48 -3.09
C GLY A 255 2.12 -4.49 -2.08
N SER A 256 1.59 -3.37 -2.57
CA SER A 256 0.90 -2.37 -1.74
C SER A 256 -0.51 -2.81 -1.30
N ALA A 257 -1.21 -3.65 -2.09
CA ALA A 257 -2.53 -4.14 -1.73
C ALA A 257 -2.51 -5.31 -0.72
N LEU A 258 -1.40 -6.04 -0.64
CA LEU A 258 -1.18 -7.19 0.26
C LEU A 258 -0.80 -6.78 1.67
#